data_9ad6252472e8edf77b4fc1739ea5bfcf
#
_entry.id   9ad6252472e8edf77b4fc1739ea5bfcf
#
_cell.length_a   1.000
_cell.length_b   1.000
_cell.length_c   1.000
_cell.angle_alpha   90.00
_cell.angle_beta   90.00
_cell.angle_gamma   90.00
#
_symmetry.space_group_name_H-M   'P 1'
#
loop_
_entity.id
_entity.type
_entity.pdbx_description
1 polymer ?
#
loop_
_entity_poly.entity_id
_entity_poly.type
_entity_poly.pdbx_seq_one_letter_code
_entity_poly.pdbx_strand_id
1 'polypeptide(L)'
;MNIRILPIGQVDESPLLRIQEGLKRVFPQVKNVVIEKELTLNELSLDEKRQQYRSHALLNQIQNFAAENRDLNYVLGVVDVDIFVPGLNFVFGEAICPGKAALISLYRLKPEFYREASNDQLYFNRAIKEAVHELGHNLGLRHCSRSLCVMHFSNSIFDTDIKQSSFCDRCSSQTATALNGWNDSLSG
;
A
#
# COMPACT_ATOMS: atom_id res chain seq x y z
N MET A 1 2.46 16.41 4.58
CA MET A 1 1.99 15.02 4.59
C MET A 1 2.91 14.16 5.43
N ASN A 2 2.37 13.30 6.28
CA ASN A 2 3.10 12.26 7.01
C ASN A 2 2.54 10.90 6.61
N ILE A 3 3.40 9.88 6.50
CA ILE A 3 3.00 8.51 6.24
C ILE A 3 3.48 7.65 7.41
N ARG A 4 2.61 6.76 7.89
CA ARG A 4 2.94 5.74 8.87
C ARG A 4 2.85 4.37 8.19
N ILE A 5 3.90 3.60 8.27
CA ILE A 5 3.95 2.20 7.85
C ILE A 5 3.64 1.37 9.09
N LEU A 6 2.54 0.63 9.05
CA LEU A 6 2.01 -0.12 10.17
C LEU A 6 2.13 -1.62 9.88
N PRO A 7 3.14 -2.31 10.40
CA PRO A 7 3.22 -3.76 10.31
C PRO A 7 2.04 -4.41 11.05
N ILE A 8 1.39 -5.39 10.47
CA ILE A 8 0.28 -6.13 11.08
C ILE A 8 0.59 -7.62 11.01
N GLY A 9 0.74 -8.27 12.17
CA GLY A 9 1.29 -9.61 12.27
C GLY A 9 2.79 -9.62 11.94
N GLN A 10 3.38 -10.80 11.88
CA GLN A 10 4.81 -10.94 11.63
C GLN A 10 5.20 -10.47 10.23
N VAL A 11 5.94 -9.38 10.17
CA VAL A 11 6.47 -8.79 8.93
C VAL A 11 7.96 -8.53 9.11
N ASP A 12 8.77 -9.03 8.18
CA ASP A 12 10.22 -8.78 8.20
C ASP A 12 10.53 -7.28 8.09
N GLU A 13 11.60 -6.85 8.76
CA GLU A 13 12.02 -5.45 8.78
C GLU A 13 12.53 -4.97 7.41
N SER A 14 13.23 -5.83 6.67
CA SER A 14 13.87 -5.46 5.40
C SER A 14 12.91 -4.87 4.37
N PRO A 15 11.76 -5.49 4.03
CA PRO A 15 10.82 -4.88 3.11
C PRO A 15 10.20 -3.57 3.65
N LEU A 16 9.99 -3.43 4.97
CA LEU A 16 9.48 -2.20 5.57
C LEU A 16 10.43 -1.02 5.36
N LEU A 17 11.73 -1.23 5.58
CA LEU A 17 12.77 -0.22 5.34
C LEU A 17 12.84 0.17 3.86
N ARG A 18 12.73 -0.80 2.94
CA ARG A 18 12.73 -0.52 1.49
C ARG A 18 11.48 0.22 1.03
N ILE A 19 10.32 -0.12 1.58
CA ILE A 19 9.08 0.66 1.34
C ILE A 19 9.26 2.09 1.85
N GLN A 20 9.79 2.27 3.06
CA GLN A 20 10.05 3.60 3.64
C GLN A 20 10.94 4.45 2.73
N GLU A 21 12.05 3.91 2.24
CA GLU A 21 12.97 4.59 1.31
C GLU A 21 12.28 4.91 -0.03
N GLY A 22 11.52 3.95 -0.56
CA GLY A 22 10.78 4.10 -1.81
C GLY A 22 9.73 5.20 -1.73
N LEU A 23 8.96 5.24 -0.65
CA LEU A 23 7.94 6.27 -0.41
C LEU A 23 8.54 7.68 -0.30
N LYS A 24 9.67 7.85 0.41
CA LYS A 24 10.39 9.13 0.50
C LYS A 24 10.84 9.62 -0.88
N ARG A 25 11.22 8.70 -1.78
CA ARG A 25 11.66 9.03 -3.13
C ARG A 25 10.51 9.45 -4.04
N VAL A 26 9.38 8.73 -3.95
CA VAL A 26 8.22 8.97 -4.84
C VAL A 26 7.39 10.16 -4.38
N PHE A 27 7.35 10.43 -3.09
CA PHE A 27 6.60 11.53 -2.48
C PHE A 27 7.56 12.54 -1.82
N PRO A 28 8.30 13.36 -2.57
CA PRO A 28 9.33 14.27 -2.01
C PRO A 28 8.75 15.33 -1.07
N GLN A 29 7.46 15.62 -1.14
CA GLN A 29 6.74 16.54 -0.26
C GLN A 29 6.31 15.91 1.09
N VAL A 30 6.56 14.61 1.29
CA VAL A 30 6.29 13.94 2.56
C VAL A 30 7.34 14.37 3.59
N LYS A 31 6.87 14.90 4.72
CA LYS A 31 7.75 15.35 5.81
C LYS A 31 8.38 14.16 6.54
N ASN A 32 7.56 13.17 6.86
CA ASN A 32 8.00 11.99 7.61
C ASN A 32 7.36 10.71 7.06
N VAL A 33 8.17 9.66 6.92
CA VAL A 33 7.73 8.28 6.74
C VAL A 33 8.28 7.49 7.93
N VAL A 34 7.43 6.98 8.80
CA VAL A 34 7.81 6.30 10.04
C VAL A 34 7.23 4.90 10.05
N ILE A 35 8.02 3.92 10.49
CA ILE A 35 7.56 2.56 10.75
C ILE A 35 7.07 2.53 12.20
N GLU A 36 5.81 2.15 12.38
CA GLU A 36 5.15 2.02 13.67
C GLU A 36 5.47 0.68 14.33
N LYS A 37 5.10 0.58 15.60
CA LYS A 37 5.11 -0.70 16.30
C LYS A 37 4.07 -1.65 15.66
N GLU A 38 4.42 -2.92 15.57
CA GLU A 38 3.56 -3.97 15.05
C GLU A 38 2.21 -4.04 15.76
N LEU A 39 1.12 -4.18 14.99
CA LEU A 39 -0.20 -4.57 15.49
C LEU A 39 -0.40 -6.07 15.34
N THR A 40 -1.17 -6.64 16.28
CA THR A 40 -1.60 -8.03 16.18
C THR A 40 -2.52 -8.23 14.98
N LEU A 41 -2.28 -9.28 14.19
CA LEU A 41 -3.13 -9.68 13.09
C LEU A 41 -4.51 -10.12 13.62
N ASN A 42 -5.58 -9.63 13.01
CA ASN A 42 -6.94 -10.02 13.37
C ASN A 42 -7.27 -11.39 12.77
N GLU A 43 -7.11 -12.44 13.55
CA GLU A 43 -7.39 -13.83 13.15
C GLU A 43 -8.85 -14.06 12.73
N LEU A 44 -9.81 -13.26 13.20
CA LEU A 44 -11.21 -13.34 12.78
C LEU A 44 -11.42 -12.92 11.33
N SER A 45 -10.44 -12.29 10.71
CA SER A 45 -10.47 -11.95 9.28
C SER A 45 -10.06 -13.11 8.37
N LEU A 46 -9.57 -14.24 8.90
CA LEU A 46 -9.21 -15.43 8.15
C LEU A 46 -10.46 -16.13 7.59
N ASP A 47 -10.44 -16.40 6.31
CA ASP A 47 -11.36 -17.34 5.67
C ASP A 47 -10.67 -18.71 5.59
N GLU A 48 -11.05 -19.61 6.50
CA GLU A 48 -10.43 -20.93 6.63
C GLU A 48 -10.52 -21.79 5.37
N LYS A 49 -11.60 -21.65 4.57
CA LYS A 49 -11.75 -22.40 3.31
C LYS A 49 -10.79 -21.92 2.24
N ARG A 50 -10.51 -20.63 2.21
CA ARG A 50 -9.60 -20.00 1.25
C ARG A 50 -8.15 -19.98 1.73
N GLN A 51 -7.92 -20.11 3.03
CA GLN A 51 -6.62 -19.87 3.69
C GLN A 51 -6.09 -18.45 3.35
N GLN A 52 -7.02 -17.49 3.30
CA GLN A 52 -6.75 -16.09 2.98
C GLN A 52 -7.46 -15.17 3.96
N TYR A 53 -6.92 -14.00 4.20
CA TYR A 53 -7.52 -12.99 5.06
C TYR A 53 -8.37 -12.01 4.25
N ARG A 54 -9.52 -11.60 4.81
CA ARG A 54 -10.37 -10.56 4.23
C ARG A 54 -9.69 -9.20 4.36
N SER A 55 -9.22 -8.64 3.25
CA SER A 55 -8.48 -7.37 3.24
C SER A 55 -9.28 -6.22 3.85
N HIS A 56 -10.59 -6.15 3.62
CA HIS A 56 -11.46 -5.13 4.20
C HIS A 56 -11.47 -5.14 5.74
N ALA A 57 -11.40 -6.31 6.37
CA ALA A 57 -11.32 -6.41 7.83
C ALA A 57 -10.00 -5.87 8.38
N LEU A 58 -8.89 -6.13 7.68
CA LEU A 58 -7.57 -5.57 8.00
C LEU A 58 -7.54 -4.06 7.74
N LEU A 59 -8.15 -3.61 6.66
CA LEU A 59 -8.25 -2.18 6.33
C LEU A 59 -9.05 -1.42 7.40
N ASN A 60 -10.11 -2.00 7.95
CA ASN A 60 -10.85 -1.44 9.09
C ASN A 60 -9.96 -1.32 10.35
N GLN A 61 -9.09 -2.29 10.61
CA GLN A 61 -8.12 -2.23 11.71
C GLN A 61 -7.17 -1.04 11.53
N ILE A 62 -6.71 -0.80 10.30
CA ILE A 62 -5.85 0.36 9.97
C ILE A 62 -6.62 1.67 10.13
N GLN A 63 -7.90 1.72 9.73
CA GLN A 63 -8.75 2.91 9.90
C GLN A 63 -8.94 3.26 11.38
N ASN A 64 -9.18 2.25 12.24
CA ASN A 64 -9.30 2.47 13.67
C ASN A 64 -8.01 3.03 14.27
N PHE A 65 -6.87 2.45 13.90
CA PHE A 65 -5.55 2.98 14.30
C PHE A 65 -5.36 4.44 13.85
N ALA A 66 -5.72 4.77 12.61
CA ALA A 66 -5.63 6.12 12.09
C ALA A 66 -6.57 7.11 12.80
N ALA A 67 -7.76 6.65 13.20
CA ALA A 67 -8.74 7.47 13.93
C ALA A 67 -8.30 7.80 15.37
N GLU A 68 -7.66 6.85 16.04
CA GLU A 68 -7.10 7.02 17.38
C GLU A 68 -5.88 7.97 17.41
N ASN A 69 -5.17 8.07 16.27
CA ASN A 69 -3.96 8.86 16.12
C ASN A 69 -4.19 10.05 15.16
N ARG A 70 -4.87 11.09 15.64
CA ARG A 70 -5.38 12.21 14.81
C ARG A 70 -4.31 13.00 14.03
N ASP A 71 -3.06 12.97 14.47
CA ASP A 71 -1.93 13.66 13.82
C ASP A 71 -1.41 12.93 12.57
N LEU A 72 -1.99 11.77 12.24
CA LEU A 72 -1.59 10.96 11.09
C LEU A 72 -2.32 11.42 9.82
N ASN A 73 -1.56 11.66 8.75
CA ASN A 73 -2.16 11.96 7.46
C ASN A 73 -2.56 10.67 6.73
N TYR A 74 -1.63 9.69 6.60
CA TYR A 74 -1.86 8.44 5.89
C TYR A 74 -1.24 7.27 6.65
N VAL A 75 -1.94 6.15 6.70
CA VAL A 75 -1.47 4.90 7.31
C VAL A 75 -1.48 3.81 6.25
N LEU A 76 -0.31 3.24 5.99
CA LEU A 76 -0.11 2.08 5.14
C LEU A 76 0.10 0.85 6.02
N GLY A 77 -0.91 -0.01 6.11
CA GLY A 77 -0.77 -1.33 6.71
C GLY A 77 0.03 -2.25 5.79
N VAL A 78 0.91 -3.05 6.38
CA VAL A 78 1.71 -4.06 5.67
C VAL A 78 1.52 -5.39 6.37
N VAL A 79 1.11 -6.41 5.61
CA VAL A 79 0.95 -7.79 6.08
C VAL A 79 1.79 -8.74 5.24
N ASP A 80 2.13 -9.89 5.81
CA ASP A 80 2.78 -11.00 5.06
C ASP A 80 1.88 -12.24 5.04
N VAL A 81 0.60 -12.05 4.78
CA VAL A 81 -0.42 -13.10 4.63
C VAL A 81 -1.20 -12.88 3.33
N ASP A 82 -1.73 -13.96 2.77
CA ASP A 82 -2.53 -13.87 1.54
C ASP A 82 -3.87 -13.18 1.81
N ILE A 83 -4.23 -12.18 0.99
CA ILE A 83 -5.43 -11.38 1.18
C ILE A 83 -6.34 -11.39 -0.04
N PHE A 84 -7.65 -11.22 0.20
CA PHE A 84 -8.65 -11.16 -0.85
C PHE A 84 -9.78 -10.18 -0.55
N VAL A 85 -10.46 -9.73 -1.61
CA VAL A 85 -11.78 -9.11 -1.55
C VAL A 85 -12.83 -10.06 -2.12
N PRO A 86 -14.09 -10.06 -1.65
CA PRO A 86 -15.14 -10.86 -2.26
C PRO A 86 -15.27 -10.61 -3.76
N GLY A 87 -15.34 -11.67 -4.56
CA GLY A 87 -15.42 -11.59 -6.02
C GLY A 87 -14.08 -11.67 -6.74
N LEU A 88 -12.94 -11.53 -6.04
CA LEU A 88 -11.60 -11.74 -6.60
C LEU A 88 -10.89 -12.94 -5.97
N ASN A 89 -9.94 -13.50 -6.69
CA ASN A 89 -9.13 -14.61 -6.19
C ASN A 89 -8.13 -14.15 -5.14
N PHE A 90 -7.57 -12.96 -5.29
CA PHE A 90 -6.65 -12.30 -4.38
C PHE A 90 -6.58 -10.80 -4.72
N VAL A 91 -5.95 -10.04 -3.86
CA VAL A 91 -5.49 -8.67 -4.14
C VAL A 91 -4.07 -8.48 -3.61
N PHE A 92 -3.29 -7.59 -4.20
CA PHE A 92 -1.98 -7.19 -3.67
C PHE A 92 -2.14 -6.11 -2.59
N GLY A 93 -3.21 -5.32 -2.67
CA GLY A 93 -3.55 -4.29 -1.72
C GLY A 93 -5.00 -3.84 -1.81
N GLU A 94 -5.40 -2.97 -0.91
CA GLU A 94 -6.70 -2.32 -0.86
C GLU A 94 -6.56 -0.96 -0.16
N ALA A 95 -7.25 0.07 -0.65
CA ALA A 95 -7.22 1.38 -0.02
C ALA A 95 -8.59 2.05 0.02
N ILE A 96 -8.82 2.92 0.98
CA ILE A 96 -9.94 3.86 0.99
C ILE A 96 -9.63 4.99 -0.01
N CYS A 97 -10.49 5.18 -0.98
CA CYS A 97 -10.27 6.15 -2.07
C CYS A 97 -11.42 7.17 -2.20
N PRO A 98 -11.19 8.48 -1.92
CA PRO A 98 -10.06 9.03 -1.17
C PRO A 98 -10.12 8.66 0.30
N GLY A 99 -8.98 8.63 1.00
CA GLY A 99 -8.96 8.28 2.40
C GLY A 99 -7.59 8.36 3.06
N LYS A 100 -7.45 7.73 4.23
CA LYS A 100 -6.23 7.79 5.03
C LYS A 100 -5.64 6.41 5.32
N ALA A 101 -6.33 5.34 4.96
CA ALA A 101 -5.94 3.96 5.24
C ALA A 101 -5.73 3.19 3.95
N ALA A 102 -4.61 2.53 3.84
CA ALA A 102 -4.22 1.62 2.78
C ALA A 102 -3.61 0.35 3.36
N LEU A 103 -3.69 -0.75 2.64
CA LEU A 103 -3.14 -2.05 3.00
C LEU A 103 -2.41 -2.64 1.81
N ILE A 104 -1.25 -3.23 2.05
CA ILE A 104 -0.60 -4.12 1.07
C ILE A 104 -0.26 -5.46 1.71
N SER A 105 -0.26 -6.50 0.89
CA SER A 105 0.26 -7.82 1.26
C SER A 105 1.57 -8.11 0.54
N LEU A 106 2.56 -8.54 1.30
CA LEU A 106 3.86 -8.96 0.79
C LEU A 106 3.84 -10.40 0.28
N TYR A 107 2.86 -11.19 0.68
CA TYR A 107 2.80 -12.63 0.48
C TYR A 107 2.96 -13.05 -0.99
N ARG A 108 2.14 -12.47 -1.89
CA ARG A 108 2.18 -12.76 -3.33
C ARG A 108 3.17 -11.89 -4.12
N LEU A 109 3.94 -11.03 -3.46
CA LEU A 109 4.99 -10.24 -4.11
C LEU A 109 6.33 -10.99 -4.16
N LYS A 110 6.47 -12.04 -3.34
CA LYS A 110 7.66 -12.89 -3.27
C LYS A 110 7.83 -13.70 -4.56
N PRO A 111 9.01 -13.73 -5.20
CA PRO A 111 9.29 -14.59 -6.35
C PRO A 111 9.04 -16.07 -6.05
N GLU A 112 9.36 -16.52 -4.83
CA GLU A 112 9.20 -17.88 -4.36
C GLU A 112 7.75 -18.37 -4.39
N PHE A 113 6.77 -17.47 -4.22
CA PHE A 113 5.34 -17.78 -4.38
C PHE A 113 5.04 -18.35 -5.77
N TYR A 114 5.78 -17.89 -6.79
CA TYR A 114 5.66 -18.31 -8.18
C TYR A 114 6.65 -19.42 -8.55
N ARG A 115 7.31 -20.02 -7.56
CA ARG A 115 8.37 -21.06 -7.73
C ARG A 115 9.58 -20.54 -8.50
N GLU A 116 9.83 -19.25 -8.43
CA GLU A 116 11.03 -18.61 -8.98
C GLU A 116 12.14 -18.57 -7.91
N ALA A 117 13.37 -18.39 -8.36
CA ALA A 117 14.50 -18.20 -7.44
C ALA A 117 14.31 -16.89 -6.66
N SER A 118 14.79 -16.88 -5.40
CA SER A 118 14.77 -15.69 -4.55
C SER A 118 15.47 -14.52 -5.24
N ASN A 119 14.80 -13.37 -5.21
CA ASN A 119 15.30 -12.12 -5.78
C ASN A 119 14.79 -10.93 -4.95
N ASP A 120 15.58 -10.54 -3.96
CA ASP A 120 15.22 -9.46 -3.04
C ASP A 120 14.97 -8.14 -3.77
N GLN A 121 15.75 -7.81 -4.80
CA GLN A 121 15.57 -6.57 -5.55
C GLN A 121 14.21 -6.54 -6.26
N LEU A 122 13.81 -7.64 -6.88
CA LEU A 122 12.50 -7.78 -7.53
C LEU A 122 11.38 -7.69 -6.49
N TYR A 123 11.50 -8.43 -5.40
CA TYR A 123 10.54 -8.42 -4.29
C TYR A 123 10.32 -7.02 -3.71
N PHE A 124 11.40 -6.31 -3.36
CA PHE A 124 11.31 -4.97 -2.81
C PHE A 124 10.74 -3.95 -3.81
N ASN A 125 11.09 -4.08 -5.10
CA ASN A 125 10.51 -3.24 -6.13
C ASN A 125 9.00 -3.44 -6.25
N ARG A 126 8.51 -4.68 -6.21
CA ARG A 126 7.08 -5.01 -6.19
C ARG A 126 6.38 -4.39 -4.97
N ALA A 127 6.98 -4.52 -3.78
CA ALA A 127 6.44 -3.96 -2.54
C ALA A 127 6.34 -2.43 -2.59
N ILE A 128 7.36 -1.75 -3.11
CA ILE A 128 7.33 -0.28 -3.29
C ILE A 128 6.23 0.12 -4.28
N LYS A 129 6.08 -0.60 -5.39
CA LYS A 129 5.04 -0.29 -6.40
C LYS A 129 3.64 -0.40 -5.81
N GLU A 130 3.35 -1.48 -5.08
CA GLU A 130 2.04 -1.65 -4.44
C GLU A 130 1.81 -0.62 -3.32
N ALA A 131 2.82 -0.30 -2.51
CA ALA A 131 2.72 0.75 -1.50
C ALA A 131 2.40 2.12 -2.11
N VAL A 132 3.05 2.49 -3.22
CA VAL A 132 2.77 3.74 -3.93
C VAL A 132 1.39 3.71 -4.59
N HIS A 133 0.97 2.58 -5.15
CA HIS A 133 -0.34 2.38 -5.78
C HIS A 133 -1.46 2.63 -4.77
N GLU A 134 -1.43 1.96 -3.63
CA GLU A 134 -2.47 2.08 -2.61
C GLU A 134 -2.50 3.48 -1.96
N LEU A 135 -1.35 4.10 -1.73
CA LEU A 135 -1.29 5.49 -1.29
C LEU A 135 -1.79 6.46 -2.37
N GLY A 136 -1.62 6.14 -3.65
CA GLY A 136 -2.22 6.88 -4.75
C GLY A 136 -3.76 6.86 -4.68
N HIS A 137 -4.35 5.72 -4.32
CA HIS A 137 -5.79 5.65 -4.06
C HIS A 137 -6.21 6.51 -2.86
N ASN A 138 -5.45 6.52 -1.78
CA ASN A 138 -5.73 7.42 -0.66
C ASN A 138 -5.76 8.89 -1.08
N LEU A 139 -4.93 9.29 -2.04
CA LEU A 139 -4.92 10.64 -2.63
C LEU A 139 -6.05 10.89 -3.65
N GLY A 140 -6.96 9.93 -3.83
CA GLY A 140 -8.12 10.05 -4.72
C GLY A 140 -7.86 9.62 -6.16
N LEU A 141 -6.68 9.09 -6.48
CA LEU A 141 -6.40 8.56 -7.82
C LEU A 141 -7.20 7.28 -8.07
N ARG A 142 -7.73 7.15 -9.28
CA ARG A 142 -8.26 5.91 -9.81
C ARG A 142 -7.22 5.18 -10.66
N HIS A 143 -7.51 3.95 -11.07
CA HIS A 143 -6.64 3.21 -11.98
C HIS A 143 -6.34 3.98 -13.26
N CYS A 144 -5.11 3.87 -13.72
CA CYS A 144 -4.61 4.53 -14.91
C CYS A 144 -4.51 3.53 -16.08
N SER A 145 -4.91 3.97 -17.28
CA SER A 145 -4.81 3.11 -18.49
C SER A 145 -3.37 2.95 -19.02
N ARG A 146 -2.43 3.78 -18.57
CA ARG A 146 -1.01 3.70 -18.98
C ARG A 146 -0.32 2.57 -18.23
N SER A 147 0.16 1.54 -18.95
CA SER A 147 0.76 0.33 -18.37
C SER A 147 2.01 0.59 -17.51
N LEU A 148 2.79 1.62 -17.83
CA LEU A 148 3.99 1.98 -17.06
C LEU A 148 3.70 2.83 -15.82
N CYS A 149 2.47 3.36 -15.67
CA CYS A 149 2.10 4.15 -14.50
C CYS A 149 1.92 3.24 -13.28
N VAL A 150 2.41 3.64 -12.11
CA VAL A 150 2.19 2.90 -10.87
C VAL A 150 0.70 2.67 -10.58
N MET A 151 -0.19 3.59 -11.01
CA MET A 151 -1.64 3.44 -10.86
C MET A 151 -2.29 2.48 -11.87
N HIS A 152 -1.52 1.80 -12.72
CA HIS A 152 -2.08 0.75 -13.58
C HIS A 152 -2.59 -0.41 -12.73
N PHE A 153 -3.77 -0.93 -13.08
CA PHE A 153 -4.35 -2.08 -12.36
C PHE A 153 -3.56 -3.36 -12.66
N SER A 154 -3.22 -4.12 -11.64
CA SER A 154 -2.49 -5.39 -11.77
C SER A 154 -3.44 -6.57 -11.54
N ASN A 155 -3.76 -7.31 -12.59
CA ASN A 155 -4.48 -8.58 -12.50
C ASN A 155 -3.56 -9.74 -12.10
N SER A 156 -2.27 -9.57 -12.33
CA SER A 156 -1.23 -10.57 -12.09
C SER A 156 0.06 -9.90 -11.64
N ILE A 157 1.00 -10.71 -11.18
CA ILE A 157 2.33 -10.20 -10.79
C ILE A 157 3.09 -9.61 -12.00
N PHE A 158 2.83 -10.10 -13.21
CA PHE A 158 3.46 -9.57 -14.43
C PHE A 158 3.07 -8.12 -14.69
N ASP A 159 1.81 -7.73 -14.39
CA ASP A 159 1.39 -6.34 -14.51
C ASP A 159 2.13 -5.46 -13.51
N THR A 160 2.33 -5.95 -12.28
CA THR A 160 3.14 -5.28 -11.27
C THR A 160 4.60 -5.15 -11.71
N ASP A 161 5.16 -6.15 -12.40
CA ASP A 161 6.52 -6.10 -12.88
C ASP A 161 6.72 -5.08 -14.00
N ILE A 162 5.75 -4.95 -14.92
CA ILE A 162 5.77 -4.02 -16.06
C ILE A 162 5.69 -2.56 -15.60
N LYS A 163 4.79 -2.22 -14.67
CA LYS A 163 4.62 -0.84 -14.22
C LYS A 163 5.87 -0.32 -13.48
N GLN A 164 6.11 0.98 -13.55
CA GLN A 164 7.14 1.67 -12.76
C GLN A 164 6.64 1.94 -11.35
N SER A 165 7.53 2.35 -10.44
CA SER A 165 7.16 2.82 -9.11
C SER A 165 6.74 4.30 -9.07
N SER A 166 6.64 4.96 -10.23
CA SER A 166 6.32 6.38 -10.38
C SER A 166 4.97 6.60 -11.05
N PHE A 167 4.36 7.73 -10.76
CA PHE A 167 3.18 8.22 -11.46
C PHE A 167 3.55 8.71 -12.86
N CYS A 168 2.67 8.54 -13.85
CA CYS A 168 2.76 9.27 -15.10
C CYS A 168 2.39 10.75 -14.88
N ASP A 169 2.70 11.64 -15.85
CA ASP A 169 2.50 13.09 -15.72
C ASP A 169 1.08 13.46 -15.28
N ARG A 170 0.06 12.81 -15.85
CA ARG A 170 -1.34 13.04 -15.48
C ARG A 170 -1.61 12.70 -14.01
N CYS A 171 -1.18 11.53 -13.55
CA CYS A 171 -1.39 11.09 -12.17
C CYS A 171 -0.55 11.93 -11.20
N SER A 172 0.67 12.31 -11.58
CA SER A 172 1.54 13.19 -10.80
C SER A 172 0.90 14.56 -10.57
N SER A 173 0.33 15.16 -11.61
CA SER A 173 -0.39 16.44 -11.49
C SER A 173 -1.59 16.33 -10.55
N GLN A 174 -2.33 15.23 -10.61
CA GLN A 174 -3.47 14.98 -9.70
C GLN A 174 -3.03 14.82 -8.25
N THR A 175 -1.92 14.09 -7.99
CA THR A 175 -1.37 13.94 -6.63
C THR A 175 -0.91 15.29 -6.07
N ALA A 176 -0.25 16.12 -6.87
CA ALA A 176 0.19 17.45 -6.46
C ALA A 176 -0.99 18.33 -6.03
N THR A 177 -2.09 18.30 -6.78
CA THR A 177 -3.31 19.05 -6.43
C THR A 177 -3.93 18.54 -5.12
N ALA A 178 -4.04 17.22 -4.95
CA ALA A 178 -4.57 16.61 -3.73
C ALA A 178 -3.74 16.98 -2.49
N LEU A 179 -2.42 17.00 -2.62
CA LEU A 179 -1.51 17.33 -1.52
C LEU A 179 -1.48 18.83 -1.18
N ASN A 180 -1.68 19.72 -2.16
CA ASN A 180 -1.74 21.17 -1.94
C ASN A 180 -3.08 21.60 -1.32
N GLY A 181 -4.21 21.03 -1.75
CA GLY A 181 -5.53 21.34 -1.19
C GLY A 181 -5.68 20.97 0.30
N TRP A 182 -4.83 20.08 0.82
CA TRP A 182 -4.78 19.74 2.24
C TRP A 182 -4.06 20.79 3.11
N ASN A 183 -3.11 21.54 2.54
CA ASN A 183 -2.42 22.60 3.27
C ASN A 183 -3.35 23.80 3.52
N ASP A 184 -4.28 24.08 2.62
CA ASP A 184 -5.22 25.20 2.75
C ASP A 184 -6.34 24.92 3.77
N SER A 185 -6.72 23.65 3.97
CA SER A 185 -7.75 23.26 4.95
C SER A 185 -7.27 23.21 6.41
N LEU A 186 -5.97 23.33 6.67
CA LEU A 186 -5.37 23.36 8.02
C LEU A 186 -5.03 24.79 8.47
N SER A 187 -5.27 25.80 7.61
CA SER A 187 -4.94 27.22 7.83
C SER A 187 -6.18 28.10 8.10
N GLY A 188 -7.37 27.46 8.24
CA GLY A 188 -8.64 28.15 8.49
C GLY A 188 -9.22 27.87 9.87
#